data_5eee2f9b5a4597c00bacce5b74f12198
#
_entry.id   5eee2f9b5a4597c00bacce5b74f12198
#
_cell.length_a   1.000
_cell.length_b   1.000
_cell.length_c   1.000
_cell.angle_alpha   90.00
_cell.angle_beta   90.00
_cell.angle_gamma   90.00
#
_symmetry.space_group_name_H-M   'P 1'
#
loop_
_entity.id
_entity.type
_entity.pdbx_description
1 polymer ?
#
loop_
_entity_poly.entity_id
_entity_poly.type
_entity_poly.pdbx_seq_one_letter_code
_entity_poly.pdbx_strand_id
1 'polypeptide(L)'
;MVKIGNNCAVGFSVVIATTNHSIECSYKRGGEIKPLPVEIHDGCWIGASCTILPGTIIHKGCVIAAGSVVKGVCEANGFYAGVPAVKKKVLL
;
A
#
# COMPACT_ATOMS: atom_id res chain seq x y z
N MET A 1 12.55 1.56 -2.91
CA MET A 1 12.24 2.98 -3.16
C MET A 1 10.77 3.25 -2.91
N VAL A 2 10.45 4.37 -2.29
CA VAL A 2 9.08 4.82 -2.08
C VAL A 2 8.91 6.15 -2.82
N LYS A 3 7.87 6.24 -3.66
CA LYS A 3 7.51 7.49 -4.34
C LYS A 3 6.14 7.93 -3.84
N ILE A 4 6.05 9.15 -3.35
CA ILE A 4 4.79 9.75 -2.92
C ILE A 4 4.59 11.02 -3.71
N GLY A 5 3.47 11.12 -4.39
CA GLY A 5 3.13 12.25 -5.23
C GLY A 5 2.73 13.50 -4.45
N ASN A 6 2.17 14.46 -5.18
CA ASN A 6 1.76 15.76 -4.63
C ASN A 6 0.41 15.67 -3.93
N ASN A 7 0.23 16.53 -2.93
CA ASN A 7 -1.06 16.69 -2.23
C ASN A 7 -1.57 15.41 -1.56
N CYS A 8 -0.65 14.55 -1.12
CA CYS A 8 -1.01 13.35 -0.38
C CYS A 8 -1.07 13.65 1.12
N ALA A 9 -2.04 13.05 1.79
CA ALA A 9 -2.13 13.05 3.23
C ALA A 9 -1.88 11.63 3.74
N VAL A 10 -0.91 11.48 4.63
CA VAL A 10 -0.55 10.18 5.20
C VAL A 10 -0.75 10.25 6.72
N GLY A 11 -1.61 9.40 7.23
CA GLY A 11 -1.98 9.39 8.64
C GLY A 11 -0.88 8.87 9.57
N PHE A 12 -1.17 8.89 10.86
CA PHE A 12 -0.24 8.42 11.88
C PHE A 12 0.03 6.92 11.75
N SER A 13 1.24 6.51 12.08
CA SER A 13 1.61 5.09 12.17
C SER A 13 1.39 4.30 10.88
N VAL A 14 1.46 4.96 9.74
CA VAL A 14 1.44 4.28 8.44
C VAL A 14 2.81 3.65 8.21
N VAL A 15 2.81 2.37 7.86
CA VAL A 15 4.02 1.63 7.52
C VAL A 15 4.03 1.38 6.02
N ILE A 16 5.11 1.77 5.36
CA ILE A 16 5.33 1.49 3.95
C ILE A 16 6.52 0.55 3.86
N ALA A 17 6.27 -0.68 3.45
CA ALA A 17 7.28 -1.71 3.37
C ALA A 17 7.72 -1.94 1.92
N THR A 18 9.03 -1.98 1.71
CA THR A 18 9.60 -2.30 0.39
C THR A 18 10.42 -3.59 0.42
N THR A 19 10.71 -4.11 1.60
CA THR A 19 11.47 -5.36 1.75
C THR A 19 10.56 -6.56 1.60
N ASN A 20 10.92 -7.45 0.71
CA ASN A 20 10.22 -8.71 0.49
C ASN A 20 11.24 -9.84 0.46
N HIS A 21 10.77 -11.06 0.73
CA HIS A 21 11.62 -12.27 0.70
C HIS A 21 10.98 -13.30 -0.22
N SER A 22 11.81 -14.12 -0.86
CA SER A 22 11.32 -15.34 -1.49
C SER A 22 10.90 -16.33 -0.40
N ILE A 23 9.89 -17.14 -0.68
CA ILE A 23 9.46 -18.20 0.24
C ILE A 23 10.29 -19.44 -0.05
N GLU A 24 11.07 -19.87 0.97
CA GLU A 24 11.96 -21.00 0.84
C GLU A 24 11.44 -22.20 1.65
N CYS A 25 12.34 -23.13 1.99
CA CYS A 25 11.98 -24.36 2.68
C CYS A 25 11.41 -24.13 4.09
N SER A 26 10.76 -25.16 4.64
CA SER A 26 9.95 -25.02 5.86
C SER A 26 10.71 -24.60 7.13
N TYR A 27 12.02 -24.79 7.18
CA TYR A 27 12.79 -24.35 8.34
C TYR A 27 13.45 -22.99 8.16
N LYS A 28 13.32 -22.38 6.99
CA LYS A 28 13.79 -21.02 6.72
C LYS A 28 12.95 -20.39 5.61
N ARG A 29 11.73 -20.02 5.94
CA ARG A 29 10.76 -19.48 4.97
C ARG A 29 11.20 -18.15 4.37
N GLY A 30 11.81 -17.27 5.16
CA GLY A 30 12.31 -16.00 4.66
C GLY A 30 13.62 -16.19 3.93
N GLY A 31 13.57 -16.32 2.63
CA GLY A 31 14.74 -16.54 1.78
C GLY A 31 15.41 -15.25 1.34
N GLU A 32 15.81 -15.20 0.07
CA GLU A 32 16.49 -14.07 -0.51
C GLU A 32 15.65 -12.80 -0.41
N ILE A 33 16.30 -11.68 -0.05
CA ILE A 33 15.65 -10.37 0.01
C ILE A 33 15.40 -9.87 -1.41
N LYS A 34 14.14 -9.54 -1.70
CA LYS A 34 13.72 -9.02 -3.01
C LYS A 34 12.96 -7.71 -2.79
N PRO A 35 13.64 -6.57 -2.78
CA PRO A 35 12.96 -5.29 -2.58
C PRO A 35 12.05 -4.97 -3.75
N LEU A 36 10.86 -4.44 -3.44
CA LEU A 36 9.89 -3.98 -4.43
C LEU A 36 9.48 -2.55 -4.11
N PRO A 37 9.45 -1.66 -5.10
CA PRO A 37 9.09 -0.26 -4.86
C PRO A 37 7.61 -0.12 -4.53
N VAL A 38 7.28 0.97 -3.86
CA VAL A 38 5.91 1.39 -3.59
C VAL A 38 5.70 2.76 -4.20
N GLU A 39 4.56 2.95 -4.87
CA GLU A 39 4.19 4.23 -5.44
C GLU A 39 2.82 4.65 -4.92
N ILE A 40 2.74 5.89 -4.47
CA ILE A 40 1.49 6.53 -4.09
C ILE A 40 1.39 7.79 -4.93
N HIS A 41 0.41 7.83 -5.81
CA HIS A 41 0.26 8.92 -6.76
C HIS A 41 -0.48 10.11 -6.15
N ASP A 42 -0.68 11.17 -6.94
CA ASP A 42 -1.16 12.46 -6.44
C ASP A 42 -2.53 12.39 -5.77
N GLY A 43 -2.71 13.20 -4.75
CA GLY A 43 -4.00 13.44 -4.13
C GLY A 43 -4.55 12.34 -3.25
N CYS A 44 -3.75 11.33 -2.93
CA CYS A 44 -4.21 10.20 -2.11
C CYS A 44 -4.28 10.57 -0.62
N TRP A 45 -5.21 9.96 0.06
CA TRP A 45 -5.32 10.03 1.52
C TRP A 45 -5.19 8.62 2.10
N ILE A 46 -4.12 8.38 2.83
CA ILE A 46 -3.86 7.11 3.52
C ILE A 46 -4.21 7.28 4.98
N GLY A 47 -5.21 6.56 5.44
CA GLY A 47 -5.66 6.62 6.84
C GLY A 47 -4.62 6.08 7.82
N ALA A 48 -4.79 6.42 9.10
CA ALA A 48 -3.87 6.02 10.16
C ALA A 48 -3.71 4.50 10.26
N SER A 49 -2.53 4.06 10.64
CA SER A 49 -2.22 2.64 10.92
C SER A 49 -2.43 1.71 9.72
N CYS A 50 -2.36 2.23 8.51
CA CYS A 50 -2.33 1.40 7.31
C CYS A 50 -0.96 0.78 7.14
N THR A 51 -0.94 -0.41 6.54
CA THR A 51 0.29 -1.07 6.11
C THR A 51 0.26 -1.19 4.60
N ILE A 52 1.24 -0.60 3.94
CA ILE A 52 1.37 -0.65 2.48
C ILE A 52 2.46 -1.67 2.16
N LEU A 53 2.09 -2.75 1.50
CA LEU A 53 2.98 -3.87 1.24
C LEU A 53 3.89 -3.62 0.03
N PRO A 54 5.03 -4.34 -0.05
CA PRO A 54 5.97 -4.16 -1.16
C PRO A 54 5.31 -4.35 -2.53
N GLY A 55 5.67 -3.50 -3.48
CA GLY A 55 5.16 -3.56 -4.85
C GLY A 55 3.79 -2.89 -5.06
N THR A 56 3.22 -2.27 -4.02
CA THR A 56 1.92 -1.61 -4.13
C THR A 56 2.01 -0.35 -4.99
N ILE A 57 1.02 -0.16 -5.85
CA ILE A 57 0.81 1.07 -6.61
C ILE A 57 -0.59 1.59 -6.27
N ILE A 58 -0.64 2.79 -5.69
CA ILE A 58 -1.91 3.46 -5.40
C ILE A 58 -2.04 4.63 -6.36
N HIS A 59 -2.95 4.51 -7.31
CA HIS A 59 -3.16 5.54 -8.31
C HIS A 59 -3.83 6.77 -7.72
N LYS A 60 -3.85 7.86 -8.48
CA LYS A 60 -4.27 9.19 -8.00
C LYS A 60 -5.67 9.17 -7.37
N GLY A 61 -5.84 10.03 -6.38
CA GLY A 61 -7.15 10.31 -5.80
C GLY A 61 -7.75 9.18 -4.98
N CYS A 62 -6.96 8.19 -4.57
CA CYS A 62 -7.45 7.12 -3.71
C CYS A 62 -7.57 7.56 -2.26
N VAL A 63 -8.53 6.99 -1.57
CA VAL A 63 -8.63 7.04 -0.11
C VAL A 63 -8.50 5.63 0.43
N ILE A 64 -7.60 5.45 1.39
CA ILE A 64 -7.41 4.17 2.07
C ILE A 64 -7.88 4.32 3.50
N ALA A 65 -8.86 3.52 3.90
CA ALA A 65 -9.40 3.58 5.26
C ALA A 65 -8.35 3.17 6.29
N ALA A 66 -8.44 3.76 7.48
CA ALA A 66 -7.53 3.47 8.59
C ALA A 66 -7.47 1.97 8.89
N GLY A 67 -6.29 1.48 9.25
CA GLY A 67 -6.09 0.09 9.63
C GLY A 67 -6.08 -0.91 8.48
N SER A 68 -6.10 -0.45 7.25
CA SER A 68 -6.09 -1.33 6.07
C SER A 68 -4.69 -1.89 5.79
N VAL A 69 -4.65 -3.05 5.15
CA VAL A 69 -3.42 -3.63 4.59
C VAL A 69 -3.55 -3.64 3.08
N VAL A 70 -2.72 -2.87 2.41
CA VAL A 70 -2.82 -2.61 0.97
C VAL A 70 -1.77 -3.38 0.21
N LYS A 71 -2.17 -4.07 -0.85
CA LYS A 71 -1.26 -4.75 -1.77
C LYS A 71 -1.76 -4.62 -3.20
N GLY A 72 -0.85 -4.77 -4.15
CA GLY A 72 -1.19 -4.75 -5.57
C GLY A 72 -1.48 -3.35 -6.08
N VAL A 73 -2.45 -3.24 -6.97
CA VAL A 73 -2.79 -1.98 -7.62
C VAL A 73 -4.14 -1.48 -7.15
N CYS A 74 -4.16 -0.23 -6.67
CA CYS A 74 -5.40 0.49 -6.36
C CYS A 74 -5.72 1.42 -7.52
N GLU A 75 -6.88 1.23 -8.14
CA GLU A 75 -7.31 2.04 -9.27
C GLU A 75 -7.63 3.47 -8.84
N ALA A 76 -7.39 4.43 -9.74
CA ALA A 76 -7.59 5.85 -9.46
C ALA A 76 -9.00 6.14 -8.91
N ASN A 77 -9.05 7.07 -7.96
CA ASN A 77 -10.30 7.55 -7.35
C ASN A 77 -11.08 6.47 -6.61
N GLY A 78 -10.42 5.41 -6.20
CA GLY A 78 -11.06 4.35 -5.44
C GLY A 78 -11.02 4.61 -3.93
N PHE A 79 -12.07 4.20 -3.24
CA PHE A 79 -12.08 4.09 -1.78
C PHE A 79 -11.83 2.63 -1.43
N TYR A 80 -10.71 2.38 -0.77
CA TYR A 80 -10.27 1.03 -0.41
C TYR A 80 -10.27 0.84 1.10
N ALA A 81 -10.69 -0.33 1.57
CA ALA A 81 -10.73 -0.61 3.00
C ALA A 81 -10.58 -2.11 3.26
N GLY A 82 -9.99 -2.44 4.39
CA GLY A 82 -9.93 -3.79 4.91
C GLY A 82 -8.56 -4.45 4.89
N VAL A 83 -8.55 -5.74 5.27
CA VAL A 83 -7.35 -6.58 5.34
C VAL A 83 -7.66 -7.90 4.62
N PRO A 84 -7.22 -8.10 3.39
CA PRO A 84 -6.60 -7.10 2.52
C PRO A 84 -7.60 -6.02 2.08
N ALA A 85 -7.09 -4.85 1.75
CA ALA A 85 -7.92 -3.74 1.29
C ALA A 85 -8.56 -4.08 -0.05
N VAL A 86 -9.87 -3.82 -0.15
CA VAL A 86 -10.62 -3.99 -1.39
C VAL A 86 -11.38 -2.70 -1.72
N LYS A 87 -11.63 -2.49 -3.00
CA LYS A 87 -12.36 -1.31 -3.45
C LYS A 87 -13.81 -1.37 -2.99
N LYS A 88 -14.26 -0.37 -2.25
CA LYS A 88 -15.62 -0.26 -1.75
C LYS A 88 -16.50 0.61 -2.64
N LYS A 89 -15.93 1.63 -3.24
CA LYS A 89 -16.64 2.54 -4.14
C LYS A 89 -15.66 3.39 -4.93
N VAL A 90 -16.17 4.08 -5.93
CA VAL A 90 -15.44 5.08 -6.71
C VAL A 90 -15.81 6.45 -6.18
N LEU A 91 -14.80 7.30 -5.98
CA LEU A 91 -14.97 8.68 -5.54
C LEU A 91 -15.07 9.61 -6.75
N LEU A 92 -15.80 10.66 -6.58
CA LEU A 92 -15.94 11.68 -7.64
C LEU A 92 -14.89 12.78 -7.51
#